data_fbc1cb09b2e3d402038c0e769a345984
#
_entry.id   fbc1cb09b2e3d402038c0e769a345984
#
_cell.length_a   1.000
_cell.length_b   1.000
_cell.length_c   1.000
_cell.angle_alpha   90.00
_cell.angle_beta   90.00
_cell.angle_gamma   90.00
#
_symmetry.space_group_name_H-M   'P 1'
#
loop_
_entity.id
_entity.type
_entity.pdbx_description
1 polymer ?
#
loop_
_entity_poly.entity_id
_entity_poly.type
_entity_poly.pdbx_seq_one_letter_code
_entity_poly.pdbx_strand_id
1 'polypeptide(L)'
;DGQWALRSPYDGSVQQTIPARNLWIRLLTARIETGEPYIVYIDTVNRQIPQHHKLAGLKVKTSNLCSEITLPTGIDNEGNQRTAVCCLSSLNLDTYDQWKDDPQFVEDVMRFLDNVMTDFINRAPDEFAHAKYSAMRERSVGLGVMGLHSYFQQKNIPFGSVMSKVW
;
A
#
# COMPACT_ATOMS: atom_id res chain seq x y z
N ASP A 1 18.95 -8.16 -24.20
CA ASP A 1 18.18 -8.52 -25.40
C ASP A 1 17.75 -9.99 -25.38
N GLY A 2 17.03 -10.37 -24.31
CA GLY A 2 16.48 -11.72 -24.15
C GLY A 2 15.11 -11.89 -24.78
N GLN A 3 14.68 -13.15 -24.86
CA GLN A 3 13.32 -13.51 -25.21
C GLN A 3 12.47 -13.63 -23.94
N TRP A 4 11.20 -13.24 -24.03
CA TRP A 4 10.23 -13.36 -22.95
C TRP A 4 9.10 -14.29 -23.37
N ALA A 5 8.91 -15.35 -22.60
CA ALA A 5 7.82 -16.30 -22.83
C ALA A 5 6.53 -15.84 -22.13
N LEU A 6 5.50 -15.57 -22.92
CA LEU A 6 4.14 -15.35 -22.41
C LEU A 6 3.52 -16.70 -22.08
N ARG A 7 3.15 -16.89 -20.81
CA ARG A 7 2.65 -18.17 -20.31
C ARG A 7 1.18 -18.10 -19.93
N SER A 8 0.47 -19.17 -20.19
CA SER A 8 -0.88 -19.34 -19.66
C SER A 8 -0.83 -19.39 -18.12
N PRO A 9 -1.66 -18.61 -17.40
CA PRO A 9 -1.75 -18.70 -15.95
C PRO A 9 -2.42 -20.01 -15.47
N TYR A 10 -3.11 -20.71 -16.36
CA TYR A 10 -3.83 -21.93 -16.02
C TYR A 10 -2.91 -23.15 -15.89
N ASP A 11 -2.01 -23.35 -16.87
CA ASP A 11 -1.19 -24.56 -16.99
C ASP A 11 0.31 -24.27 -17.14
N GLY A 12 0.71 -23.00 -17.19
CA GLY A 12 2.08 -22.56 -17.38
C GLY A 12 2.62 -22.74 -18.81
N SER A 13 1.80 -23.23 -19.77
CA SER A 13 2.22 -23.44 -21.15
C SER A 13 2.64 -22.13 -21.82
N VAL A 14 3.68 -22.20 -22.65
CA VAL A 14 4.14 -21.03 -23.43
C VAL A 14 3.17 -20.81 -24.59
N GLN A 15 2.49 -19.67 -24.57
CA GLN A 15 1.56 -19.24 -25.61
C GLN A 15 2.26 -18.52 -26.75
N GLN A 16 3.27 -17.71 -26.40
CA GLN A 16 4.02 -16.91 -27.34
C GLN A 16 5.38 -16.55 -26.74
N THR A 17 6.38 -16.34 -27.59
CA THR A 17 7.67 -15.76 -27.19
C THR A 17 7.89 -14.47 -27.96
N ILE A 18 8.25 -13.42 -27.22
CA ILE A 18 8.46 -12.08 -27.78
C ILE A 18 9.81 -11.51 -27.29
N PRO A 19 10.41 -10.56 -28.02
CA PRO A 19 11.58 -9.85 -27.53
C PRO A 19 11.25 -9.09 -26.22
N ALA A 20 11.97 -9.36 -25.14
CA ALA A 20 11.74 -8.74 -23.83
C ALA A 20 11.87 -7.21 -23.88
N ARG A 21 12.79 -6.69 -24.69
CA ARG A 21 12.95 -5.23 -24.89
C ARG A 21 11.69 -4.59 -25.47
N ASN A 22 11.05 -5.23 -26.43
CA ASN A 22 9.83 -4.69 -27.03
C ASN A 22 8.67 -4.63 -26.03
N LEU A 23 8.52 -5.68 -25.21
CA LEU A 23 7.54 -5.67 -24.11
C LEU A 23 7.81 -4.53 -23.13
N TRP A 24 9.07 -4.35 -22.72
CA TRP A 24 9.46 -3.29 -21.80
C TRP A 24 9.20 -1.89 -22.38
N ILE A 25 9.58 -1.63 -23.62
CA ILE A 25 9.32 -0.36 -24.30
C ILE A 25 7.82 -0.10 -24.37
N ARG A 26 7.01 -1.09 -24.76
CA ARG A 26 5.56 -0.94 -24.84
C ARG A 26 4.94 -0.58 -23.47
N LEU A 27 5.40 -1.23 -22.41
CA LEU A 27 4.96 -0.95 -21.03
C LEU A 27 5.31 0.49 -20.62
N LEU A 28 6.54 0.93 -20.86
CA LEU A 28 6.97 2.30 -20.54
C LEU A 28 6.23 3.35 -21.39
N THR A 29 5.99 3.06 -22.67
CA THR A 29 5.22 3.95 -23.54
C THR A 29 3.78 4.11 -23.02
N ALA A 30 3.10 3.02 -22.72
CA ALA A 30 1.74 3.06 -22.15
C ALA A 30 1.72 3.88 -20.86
N ARG A 31 2.72 3.69 -19.99
CA ARG A 31 2.81 4.46 -18.74
C ARG A 31 3.02 5.98 -18.97
N ILE A 32 3.81 6.37 -19.95
CA ILE A 32 4.01 7.78 -20.29
C ILE A 32 2.73 8.40 -20.89
N GLU A 33 2.04 7.64 -21.74
CA GLU A 33 0.84 8.12 -22.43
C GLU A 33 -0.40 8.19 -21.54
N THR A 34 -0.54 7.25 -20.61
CA THR A 34 -1.78 7.05 -19.83
C THR A 34 -1.61 7.13 -18.32
N GLY A 35 -0.37 7.07 -17.81
CA GLY A 35 -0.09 6.89 -16.38
C GLY A 35 -0.16 5.43 -15.91
N GLU A 36 -0.61 4.50 -16.76
CA GLU A 36 -0.78 3.08 -16.46
C GLU A 36 0.16 2.21 -17.34
N PRO A 37 0.54 1.01 -16.87
CA PRO A 37 0.27 0.39 -15.55
C PRO A 37 1.19 0.97 -14.46
N TYR A 38 0.80 0.83 -13.20
CA TYR A 38 1.71 1.06 -12.07
C TYR A 38 2.78 -0.03 -12.04
N ILE A 39 4.01 0.35 -11.69
CA ILE A 39 5.15 -0.57 -11.65
C ILE A 39 5.63 -0.68 -10.21
N VAL A 40 5.63 -1.90 -9.67
CA VAL A 40 6.08 -2.21 -8.32
C VAL A 40 7.33 -3.08 -8.38
N TYR A 41 8.42 -2.62 -7.75
CA TYR A 41 9.66 -3.38 -7.62
C TYR A 41 9.55 -4.34 -6.45
N ILE A 42 8.95 -5.50 -6.67
CA ILE A 42 8.57 -6.45 -5.62
C ILE A 42 9.76 -6.96 -4.79
N ASP A 43 10.92 -7.09 -5.38
CA ASP A 43 12.15 -7.49 -4.67
C ASP A 43 12.58 -6.40 -3.68
N THR A 44 12.48 -5.13 -4.07
CA THR A 44 12.76 -3.99 -3.20
C THR A 44 11.79 -3.95 -2.03
N VAL A 45 10.49 -4.12 -2.30
CA VAL A 45 9.46 -4.20 -1.27
C VAL A 45 9.82 -5.31 -0.27
N ASN A 46 10.07 -6.53 -0.73
CA ASN A 46 10.34 -7.67 0.15
C ASN A 46 11.69 -7.57 0.91
N ARG A 47 12.65 -6.81 0.42
CA ARG A 47 13.86 -6.49 1.20
C ARG A 47 13.55 -5.59 2.40
N GLN A 48 12.55 -4.70 2.25
CA GLN A 48 12.22 -3.65 3.23
C GLN A 48 11.04 -4.01 4.15
N ILE A 49 10.36 -5.15 3.97
CA ILE A 49 9.26 -5.54 4.87
C ILE A 49 9.74 -5.62 6.32
N PRO A 50 8.86 -5.35 7.29
CA PRO A 50 9.16 -5.43 8.71
C PRO A 50 9.71 -6.79 9.13
N GLN A 51 10.54 -6.80 10.17
CA GLN A 51 11.20 -8.02 10.62
C GLN A 51 10.20 -9.11 11.06
N HIS A 52 9.09 -8.73 11.68
CA HIS A 52 8.06 -9.70 12.09
C HIS A 52 7.41 -10.42 10.90
N HIS A 53 7.24 -9.76 9.75
CA HIS A 53 6.78 -10.43 8.53
C HIS A 53 7.82 -11.43 8.00
N LYS A 54 9.11 -11.07 8.06
CA LYS A 54 10.19 -11.99 7.66
C LYS A 54 10.24 -13.23 8.55
N LEU A 55 10.11 -13.04 9.87
CA LEU A 55 10.08 -14.14 10.85
C LEU A 55 8.86 -15.04 10.69
N ALA A 56 7.72 -14.48 10.27
CA ALA A 56 6.52 -15.25 9.95
C ALA A 56 6.57 -15.93 8.57
N GLY A 57 7.69 -15.83 7.83
CA GLY A 57 7.83 -16.42 6.49
C GLY A 57 7.00 -15.74 5.40
N LEU A 58 6.47 -14.55 5.68
CA LEU A 58 5.55 -13.84 4.80
C LEU A 58 6.29 -13.04 3.72
N LYS A 59 5.63 -12.87 2.58
CA LYS A 59 6.10 -12.05 1.46
C LYS A 59 4.97 -11.26 0.86
N VAL A 60 5.28 -10.03 0.47
CA VAL A 60 4.39 -9.21 -0.36
C VAL A 60 4.44 -9.74 -1.79
N LYS A 61 3.29 -10.01 -2.39
CA LYS A 61 3.16 -10.54 -3.76
C LYS A 61 2.60 -9.51 -4.73
N THR A 62 1.82 -8.59 -4.21
CA THR A 62 1.16 -7.52 -4.97
C THR A 62 0.87 -6.33 -4.06
N SER A 63 0.38 -5.25 -4.63
CA SER A 63 -0.12 -4.09 -3.91
C SER A 63 -1.61 -3.88 -4.21
N ASN A 64 -2.25 -2.93 -3.54
CA ASN A 64 -3.61 -2.49 -3.85
C ASN A 64 -3.65 -1.66 -5.14
N LEU A 65 -4.83 -1.20 -5.52
CA LEU A 65 -5.06 -0.44 -6.76
C LEU A 65 -4.18 0.80 -6.87
N CYS A 66 -4.02 1.56 -5.79
CA CYS A 66 -3.22 2.80 -5.77
C CYS A 66 -1.73 2.56 -5.45
N SER A 67 -1.32 1.32 -5.18
CA SER A 67 0.08 0.88 -4.93
C SER A 67 0.74 1.43 -3.66
N GLU A 68 -0.03 1.98 -2.71
CA GLU A 68 0.49 2.46 -1.42
C GLU A 68 0.54 1.37 -0.34
N ILE A 69 -0.17 0.25 -0.50
CA ILE A 69 -0.24 -0.83 0.49
C ILE A 69 0.68 -1.97 0.08
N THR A 70 1.63 -2.30 0.93
CA THR A 70 2.58 -3.41 0.75
C THR A 70 2.49 -4.39 1.92
N LEU A 71 1.30 -4.97 2.09
CA LEU A 71 1.04 -5.99 3.10
C LEU A 71 1.17 -7.40 2.51
N PRO A 72 1.65 -8.38 3.30
CA PRO A 72 1.86 -9.73 2.82
C PRO A 72 0.54 -10.51 2.67
N THR A 73 0.53 -11.42 1.72
CA THR A 73 -0.53 -12.42 1.51
C THR A 73 0.09 -13.80 1.33
N GLY A 74 -0.69 -14.85 1.56
CA GLY A 74 -0.25 -16.23 1.37
C GLY A 74 -0.22 -17.00 2.68
N ILE A 75 0.54 -18.07 2.74
CA ILE A 75 0.60 -18.95 3.91
C ILE A 75 1.78 -18.52 4.79
N ASP A 76 1.54 -18.33 6.10
CA ASP A 76 2.58 -18.04 7.08
C ASP A 76 3.29 -19.33 7.55
N ASN A 77 4.30 -19.17 8.40
CA ASN A 77 5.08 -20.31 8.94
C ASN A 77 4.31 -21.22 9.89
N GLU A 78 3.12 -20.79 10.33
CA GLU A 78 2.19 -21.61 11.14
C GLU A 78 1.18 -22.38 10.26
N GLY A 79 1.25 -22.20 8.92
CA GLY A 79 0.36 -22.84 7.96
C GLY A 79 -0.96 -22.11 7.74
N ASN A 80 -1.13 -20.91 8.29
CA ASN A 80 -2.37 -20.14 8.17
C ASN A 80 -2.36 -19.24 6.94
N GLN A 81 -3.47 -19.25 6.23
CA GLN A 81 -3.67 -18.34 5.09
C GLN A 81 -3.84 -16.90 5.56
N ARG A 82 -3.12 -15.97 4.93
CA ARG A 82 -3.18 -14.53 5.14
C ARG A 82 -3.80 -13.82 3.97
N THR A 83 -4.69 -12.89 4.25
CA THR A 83 -5.23 -11.93 3.27
C THR A 83 -5.08 -10.54 3.84
N ALA A 84 -4.36 -9.67 3.14
CA ALA A 84 -4.06 -8.33 3.61
C ALA A 84 -5.34 -7.51 3.87
N VAL A 85 -5.37 -6.85 5.02
CA VAL A 85 -6.42 -5.91 5.41
C VAL A 85 -5.76 -4.64 5.93
N CYS A 86 -6.19 -3.48 5.45
CA CYS A 86 -5.72 -2.19 5.93
C CYS A 86 -6.87 -1.19 6.03
N CYS A 87 -6.98 -0.53 7.17
CA CYS A 87 -7.90 0.59 7.38
C CYS A 87 -7.15 1.89 7.15
N LEU A 88 -7.70 2.77 6.30
CA LEU A 88 -7.05 4.00 5.86
C LEU A 88 -7.84 5.23 6.28
N SER A 89 -7.12 6.30 6.60
CA SER A 89 -7.66 7.66 6.76
C SER A 89 -6.63 8.69 6.32
N SER A 90 -7.07 9.93 6.15
CA SER A 90 -6.19 11.06 5.82
C SER A 90 -6.64 12.30 6.57
N LEU A 91 -5.70 12.97 7.23
CA LEU A 91 -5.93 14.26 7.89
C LEU A 91 -5.91 15.37 6.84
N ASN A 92 -6.88 16.27 6.90
CA ASN A 92 -6.94 17.43 6.02
C ASN A 92 -6.08 18.57 6.57
N LEU A 93 -4.89 18.77 6.00
CA LEU A 93 -3.98 19.85 6.38
C LEU A 93 -4.49 21.24 5.99
N ASP A 94 -5.48 21.34 5.09
CA ASP A 94 -6.11 22.61 4.80
C ASP A 94 -6.73 23.27 6.06
N THR A 95 -7.14 22.43 7.01
CA THR A 95 -7.67 22.85 8.31
C THR A 95 -6.69 22.66 9.47
N TYR A 96 -5.39 22.52 9.18
CA TYR A 96 -4.36 22.21 10.18
C TYR A 96 -4.38 23.17 11.38
N ASP A 97 -4.55 24.47 11.16
CA ASP A 97 -4.58 25.49 12.20
C ASP A 97 -5.75 25.31 13.20
N GLN A 98 -6.78 24.53 12.86
CA GLN A 98 -7.93 24.26 13.74
C GLN A 98 -7.68 23.14 14.74
N TRP A 99 -6.74 22.24 14.47
CA TRP A 99 -6.50 21.06 15.30
C TRP A 99 -5.05 20.83 15.72
N LYS A 100 -4.08 21.62 15.20
CA LYS A 100 -2.64 21.47 15.48
C LYS A 100 -2.28 21.57 16.96
N ASP A 101 -3.05 22.33 17.74
CA ASP A 101 -2.81 22.56 19.16
C ASP A 101 -3.53 21.55 20.06
N ASP A 102 -4.29 20.62 19.48
CA ASP A 102 -4.91 19.51 20.21
C ASP A 102 -3.94 18.31 20.25
N PRO A 103 -3.31 18.02 21.40
CA PRO A 103 -2.32 16.96 21.51
C PRO A 103 -2.91 15.55 21.36
N GLN A 104 -4.23 15.41 21.47
CA GLN A 104 -4.92 14.11 21.40
C GLN A 104 -5.49 13.82 20.02
N PHE A 105 -5.66 14.84 19.17
CA PHE A 105 -6.36 14.70 17.88
C PHE A 105 -5.81 13.55 17.01
N VAL A 106 -4.50 13.49 16.81
CA VAL A 106 -3.86 12.45 15.98
C VAL A 106 -3.98 11.08 16.65
N GLU A 107 -3.82 11.02 17.97
CA GLU A 107 -3.98 9.79 18.75
C GLU A 107 -5.42 9.26 18.65
N ASP A 108 -6.41 10.11 18.77
CA ASP A 108 -7.82 9.72 18.68
C ASP A 108 -8.18 9.19 17.28
N VAL A 109 -7.64 9.79 16.21
CA VAL A 109 -7.82 9.28 14.86
C VAL A 109 -7.16 7.90 14.69
N MET A 110 -5.97 7.69 15.25
CA MET A 110 -5.32 6.38 15.25
C MET A 110 -6.13 5.35 16.04
N ARG A 111 -6.66 5.70 17.21
CA ARG A 111 -7.56 4.84 18.00
C ARG A 111 -8.83 4.52 17.23
N PHE A 112 -9.39 5.51 16.52
CA PHE A 112 -10.57 5.28 15.68
C PHE A 112 -10.28 4.22 14.62
N LEU A 113 -9.15 4.31 13.90
CA LEU A 113 -8.76 3.31 12.90
C LEU A 113 -8.55 1.92 13.52
N ASP A 114 -7.93 1.85 14.68
CA ASP A 114 -7.76 0.58 15.42
C ASP A 114 -9.11 -0.01 15.88
N ASN A 115 -10.05 0.84 16.27
CA ASN A 115 -11.41 0.42 16.63
C ASN A 115 -12.19 -0.09 15.40
N VAL A 116 -12.03 0.53 14.23
CA VAL A 116 -12.59 0.02 12.96
C VAL A 116 -12.04 -1.37 12.65
N MET A 117 -10.73 -1.58 12.84
CA MET A 117 -10.13 -2.91 12.70
C MET A 117 -10.72 -3.92 13.70
N THR A 118 -10.93 -3.50 14.94
CA THR A 118 -11.56 -4.33 15.99
C THR A 118 -13.00 -4.69 15.62
N ASP A 119 -13.77 -3.74 15.12
CA ASP A 119 -15.15 -3.99 14.66
C ASP A 119 -15.18 -5.00 13.50
N PHE A 120 -14.29 -4.83 12.51
CA PHE A 120 -14.12 -5.80 11.43
C PHE A 120 -13.81 -7.21 11.96
N ILE A 121 -12.83 -7.33 12.86
CA ILE A 121 -12.44 -8.63 13.45
C ILE A 121 -13.63 -9.31 14.14
N ASN A 122 -14.45 -8.54 14.87
CA ASN A 122 -15.57 -9.06 15.64
C ASN A 122 -16.79 -9.42 14.78
N ARG A 123 -17.02 -8.71 13.69
CA ARG A 123 -18.24 -8.78 12.87
C ARG A 123 -18.06 -9.44 11.53
N ALA A 124 -16.82 -9.60 11.05
CA ALA A 124 -16.57 -10.25 9.77
C ALA A 124 -17.15 -11.67 9.75
N PRO A 125 -17.91 -12.06 8.72
CA PRO A 125 -18.43 -13.41 8.59
C PRO A 125 -17.32 -14.42 8.29
N ASP A 126 -17.63 -15.71 8.43
CA ASP A 126 -16.64 -16.79 8.35
C ASP A 126 -15.97 -16.90 6.96
N GLU A 127 -16.65 -16.46 5.91
CA GLU A 127 -16.09 -16.38 4.56
C GLU A 127 -14.84 -15.49 4.48
N PHE A 128 -14.68 -14.55 5.43
CA PHE A 128 -13.53 -13.68 5.57
C PHE A 128 -12.50 -14.16 6.60
N ALA A 129 -12.51 -15.44 6.99
CA ALA A 129 -11.66 -15.98 8.04
C ALA A 129 -10.16 -15.66 7.84
N HIS A 130 -9.65 -15.73 6.61
CA HIS A 130 -8.24 -15.41 6.30
C HIS A 130 -7.92 -13.92 6.49
N ALA A 131 -8.84 -13.05 6.11
CA ALA A 131 -8.70 -11.60 6.30
C ALA A 131 -8.82 -11.24 7.80
N LYS A 132 -9.79 -11.84 8.49
CA LYS A 132 -9.97 -11.71 9.94
C LYS A 132 -8.72 -12.14 10.70
N TYR A 133 -8.14 -13.29 10.36
CA TYR A 133 -6.90 -13.77 10.96
C TYR A 133 -5.75 -12.81 10.73
N SER A 134 -5.57 -12.31 9.48
CA SER A 134 -4.54 -11.31 9.17
C SER A 134 -4.73 -10.02 9.97
N ALA A 135 -5.96 -9.51 10.04
CA ALA A 135 -6.29 -8.32 10.82
C ALA A 135 -5.95 -8.49 12.31
N MET A 136 -6.25 -9.65 12.88
CA MET A 136 -5.91 -9.96 14.28
C MET A 136 -4.39 -9.98 14.52
N ARG A 137 -3.63 -10.54 13.58
CA ARG A 137 -2.18 -10.72 13.73
C ARG A 137 -1.38 -9.46 13.44
N GLU A 138 -1.86 -8.58 12.56
CA GLU A 138 -1.09 -7.45 12.06
C GLU A 138 -1.61 -6.09 12.52
N ARG A 139 -2.93 -5.93 12.64
CA ARG A 139 -3.60 -4.67 12.98
C ARG A 139 -3.07 -3.49 12.16
N SER A 140 -2.92 -3.69 10.86
CA SER A 140 -2.37 -2.70 9.96
C SER A 140 -3.35 -1.56 9.72
N VAL A 141 -2.92 -0.33 10.00
CA VAL A 141 -3.66 0.90 9.73
C VAL A 141 -2.78 1.87 8.95
N GLY A 142 -3.40 2.73 8.15
CA GLY A 142 -2.71 3.76 7.41
C GLY A 142 -3.33 5.13 7.68
N LEU A 143 -2.57 6.04 8.29
CA LEU A 143 -2.97 7.42 8.48
C LEU A 143 -2.05 8.32 7.66
N GLY A 144 -2.60 8.95 6.63
CA GLY A 144 -1.92 9.87 5.76
C GLY A 144 -2.37 11.31 5.97
N VAL A 145 -1.94 12.17 5.06
CA VAL A 145 -2.33 13.58 5.01
C VAL A 145 -2.75 13.97 3.59
N MET A 146 -3.67 14.91 3.49
CA MET A 146 -4.06 15.57 2.24
C MET A 146 -4.12 17.08 2.46
N GLY A 147 -4.20 17.87 1.37
CA GLY A 147 -4.32 19.32 1.47
C GLY A 147 -3.01 20.06 1.80
N LEU A 148 -1.85 19.40 1.78
CA LEU A 148 -0.56 20.04 2.07
C LEU A 148 -0.26 21.22 1.15
N HIS A 149 -0.52 21.05 -0.16
CA HIS A 149 -0.29 22.15 -1.11
C HIS A 149 -1.24 23.33 -0.85
N SER A 150 -2.53 23.07 -0.57
CA SER A 150 -3.49 24.12 -0.19
C SER A 150 -3.04 24.88 1.05
N TYR A 151 -2.59 24.16 2.08
CA TYR A 151 -2.04 24.78 3.28
C TYR A 151 -0.83 25.66 2.99
N PHE A 152 0.11 25.21 2.17
CA PHE A 152 1.26 26.01 1.76
C PHE A 152 0.84 27.25 0.98
N GLN A 153 -0.15 27.15 0.11
CA GLN A 153 -0.70 28.32 -0.60
C GLN A 153 -1.31 29.35 0.36
N GLN A 154 -2.09 28.90 1.36
CA GLN A 154 -2.61 29.80 2.40
C GLN A 154 -1.51 30.52 3.17
N LYS A 155 -0.37 29.89 3.40
CA LYS A 155 0.79 30.47 4.08
C LYS A 155 1.75 31.22 3.15
N ASN A 156 1.43 31.32 1.86
CA ASN A 156 2.31 31.90 0.82
C ASN A 156 3.69 31.21 0.76
N ILE A 157 3.74 29.89 0.95
CA ILE A 157 4.96 29.09 0.90
C ILE A 157 5.02 28.34 -0.43
N PRO A 158 5.96 28.66 -1.33
CA PRO A 158 6.15 27.89 -2.56
C PRO A 158 6.57 26.46 -2.24
N PHE A 159 5.92 25.46 -2.86
CA PHE A 159 6.14 24.04 -2.57
C PHE A 159 7.61 23.59 -2.68
N GLY A 160 8.34 24.10 -3.68
CA GLY A 160 9.77 23.80 -3.89
C GLY A 160 10.75 24.67 -3.09
N SER A 161 10.27 25.50 -2.17
CA SER A 161 11.13 26.42 -1.40
C SER A 161 11.79 25.74 -0.21
N VAL A 162 12.83 26.39 0.36
CA VAL A 162 13.43 25.96 1.63
C VAL A 162 12.41 25.99 2.76
N MET A 163 11.51 26.98 2.74
CA MET A 163 10.48 27.13 3.78
C MET A 163 9.52 25.93 3.83
N SER A 164 9.24 25.28 2.69
CA SER A 164 8.40 24.08 2.68
C SER A 164 9.02 22.87 3.40
N LYS A 165 10.31 22.91 3.71
CA LYS A 165 11.02 21.87 4.48
C LYS A 165 11.09 22.19 5.98
N VAL A 166 10.80 23.43 6.35
CA VAL A 166 10.81 23.89 7.74
C VAL A 166 9.46 23.73 8.39
N TRP A 167 8.42 23.81 7.60
CA TRP A 167 7.03 23.57 8.00
C TRP A 167 6.68 22.08 7.97
#